data_bb270f22d45cfe14498292b48cc052c3
#
_entry.id   bb270f22d45cfe14498292b48cc052c3
#
_cell.length_a   1.000
_cell.length_b   1.000
_cell.length_c   1.000
_cell.angle_alpha   90.00
_cell.angle_beta   90.00
_cell.angle_gamma   90.00
#
_symmetry.space_group_name_H-M   'P 1'
#
loop_
_entity.id
_entity.type
_entity.pdbx_description
1 polymer ?
#
loop_
_entity_poly.entity_id
_entity_poly.type
_entity_poly.pdbx_seq_one_letter_code
_entity_poly.pdbx_strand_id
1 'polypeptide(L)'
;MTDPETTLRLLDGARNLVRYVEINSRQQVLIHTEPGYDDPDVVGAVKSAIEETGAQVSVLHTPHWDKQYEPPPRAFEAAIEGCDVLIGQGEYLHTKNHYIQVGLFERGLIYINNEAKTVEALSSWYGRFPAELLFAIGVVTVERLGAGKNIRVTTKMGTDISMTVQTNTLGGYCYPYRFDTPGYKKGFPGGVACFHPEDPVNGVVAVQAMTRGNGAPKAMLDRPLFLTFRDHRVVEAEGECVDWWREFIRKGDENSSWLGECMWGVHPKASGGGGRGASNPHLLHFGLGNSIAYGGPTFSKTWQVMFVEDATLTVDGYPILQDGLLTVLADPKVRAVAAKYGDPDELLSQLPATVKDQFGGK
;
A
#
# COMPACT_ATOMS: atom_id res chain seq x y z
N MET A 1 -25.40 -9.17 14.66
CA MET A 1 -24.93 -8.30 15.79
C MET A 1 -23.59 -8.85 16.22
N THR A 2 -22.56 -8.06 16.13
CA THR A 2 -21.22 -8.36 16.66
C THR A 2 -21.30 -8.54 18.17
N ASP A 3 -20.51 -9.45 18.72
CA ASP A 3 -20.43 -9.62 20.18
C ASP A 3 -19.79 -8.37 20.84
N PRO A 4 -20.03 -8.11 22.13
CA PRO A 4 -19.56 -6.90 22.81
C PRO A 4 -18.03 -6.72 22.77
N GLU A 5 -17.26 -7.81 22.82
CA GLU A 5 -15.79 -7.75 22.79
C GLU A 5 -15.30 -7.31 21.39
N THR A 6 -15.86 -7.91 20.33
CA THR A 6 -15.58 -7.50 18.94
C THR A 6 -15.97 -6.04 18.70
N THR A 7 -17.11 -5.58 19.27
CA THR A 7 -17.53 -4.18 19.15
C THR A 7 -16.53 -3.22 19.80
N LEU A 8 -16.02 -3.54 20.99
CA LEU A 8 -14.98 -2.73 21.64
C LEU A 8 -13.68 -2.69 20.82
N ARG A 9 -13.23 -3.84 20.34
CA ARG A 9 -12.04 -3.93 19.48
C ARG A 9 -12.20 -3.17 18.17
N LEU A 10 -13.40 -3.18 17.58
CA LEU A 10 -13.72 -2.42 16.37
C LEU A 10 -13.58 -0.92 16.61
N LEU A 11 -14.13 -0.44 17.72
CA LEU A 11 -14.01 0.97 18.11
C LEU A 11 -12.57 1.36 18.42
N ASP A 12 -11.77 0.47 19.03
CA ASP A 12 -10.35 0.72 19.27
C ASP A 12 -9.56 0.81 17.94
N GLY A 13 -9.87 -0.02 16.94
CA GLY A 13 -9.31 0.10 15.60
C GLY A 13 -9.68 1.41 14.91
N ALA A 14 -10.94 1.83 15.05
CA ALA A 14 -11.42 3.13 14.54
C ALA A 14 -10.73 4.32 15.22
N ARG A 15 -10.56 4.27 16.55
CA ARG A 15 -9.78 5.28 17.30
C ARG A 15 -8.31 5.28 16.88
N ASN A 16 -7.76 4.12 16.52
CA ASN A 16 -6.39 4.04 15.99
C ASN A 16 -6.29 4.74 14.64
N LEU A 17 -7.28 4.59 13.74
CA LEU A 17 -7.34 5.33 12.47
C LEU A 17 -7.37 6.84 12.75
N VAL A 18 -8.21 7.29 13.68
CA VAL A 18 -8.32 8.71 14.06
C VAL A 18 -6.99 9.26 14.56
N ARG A 19 -6.28 8.50 15.44
CA ARG A 19 -4.94 8.86 15.92
C ARG A 19 -3.90 8.85 14.81
N TYR A 20 -3.98 7.86 13.92
CA TYR A 20 -3.11 7.72 12.78
C TYR A 20 -3.20 8.92 11.82
N VAL A 21 -4.38 9.52 11.69
CA VAL A 21 -4.64 10.70 10.84
C VAL A 21 -4.43 12.01 11.61
N GLU A 22 -4.39 11.95 12.96
CA GLU A 22 -4.37 13.12 13.86
C GLU A 22 -5.62 14.01 13.69
N ILE A 23 -6.79 13.38 13.52
CA ILE A 23 -8.06 14.09 13.40
C ILE A 23 -8.34 14.87 14.69
N ASN A 24 -8.73 16.13 14.55
CA ASN A 24 -9.02 17.03 15.66
C ASN A 24 -10.29 17.86 15.43
N SER A 25 -10.76 18.53 16.48
CA SER A 25 -12.04 19.25 16.50
C SER A 25 -12.18 20.42 15.51
N ARG A 26 -11.12 20.81 14.81
CA ARG A 26 -11.15 21.92 13.84
C ARG A 26 -11.42 21.45 12.41
N GLN A 27 -11.40 20.14 12.17
CA GLN A 27 -11.45 19.58 10.83
C GLN A 27 -12.87 19.18 10.43
N GLN A 28 -13.12 19.35 9.14
CA GLN A 28 -14.28 18.82 8.43
C GLN A 28 -13.87 17.48 7.82
N VAL A 29 -14.46 16.38 8.24
CA VAL A 29 -14.12 15.04 7.78
C VAL A 29 -15.22 14.51 6.90
N LEU A 30 -14.85 14.01 5.71
CA LEU A 30 -15.74 13.31 4.80
C LEU A 30 -15.38 11.82 4.78
N ILE A 31 -16.33 10.96 5.13
CA ILE A 31 -16.22 9.52 4.88
C ILE A 31 -16.96 9.23 3.56
N HIS A 32 -16.24 8.75 2.56
CA HIS A 32 -16.81 8.30 1.30
C HIS A 32 -16.99 6.79 1.31
N THR A 33 -18.18 6.32 0.98
CA THR A 33 -18.56 4.92 0.98
C THR A 33 -19.25 4.54 -0.33
N GLU A 34 -19.17 3.26 -0.67
CA GLU A 34 -19.82 2.65 -1.84
C GLU A 34 -20.64 1.45 -1.36
N PRO A 35 -21.97 1.56 -1.24
CA PRO A 35 -22.82 0.48 -0.73
C PRO A 35 -22.59 -0.85 -1.47
N GLY A 36 -22.31 -1.91 -0.70
CA GLY A 36 -21.94 -3.22 -1.22
C GLY A 36 -20.42 -3.49 -1.32
N TYR A 37 -19.59 -2.46 -1.14
CA TYR A 37 -18.12 -2.56 -1.11
C TYR A 37 -17.53 -2.17 0.25
N ASP A 38 -18.33 -1.64 1.13
CA ASP A 38 -17.99 -1.23 2.49
C ASP A 38 -18.79 -2.03 3.52
N ASP A 39 -18.27 -2.06 4.75
CA ASP A 39 -18.93 -2.66 5.91
C ASP A 39 -19.57 -1.53 6.74
N PRO A 40 -20.91 -1.49 6.86
CA PRO A 40 -21.59 -0.43 7.58
C PRO A 40 -21.17 -0.32 9.07
N ASP A 41 -20.81 -1.43 9.72
CA ASP A 41 -20.35 -1.43 11.10
C ASP A 41 -19.00 -0.74 11.23
N VAL A 42 -18.10 -0.94 10.23
CA VAL A 42 -16.81 -0.23 10.15
C VAL A 42 -17.01 1.25 9.92
N VAL A 43 -17.89 1.63 8.99
CA VAL A 43 -18.23 3.04 8.73
C VAL A 43 -18.78 3.71 9.99
N GLY A 44 -19.70 3.03 10.69
CA GLY A 44 -20.29 3.51 11.95
C GLY A 44 -19.25 3.70 13.05
N ALA A 45 -18.34 2.74 13.22
CA ALA A 45 -17.27 2.81 14.21
C ALA A 45 -16.29 3.96 13.92
N VAL A 46 -15.89 4.12 12.66
CA VAL A 46 -14.99 5.21 12.23
C VAL A 46 -15.66 6.56 12.44
N LYS A 47 -16.95 6.71 12.07
CA LYS A 47 -17.73 7.92 12.31
C LYS A 47 -17.77 8.26 13.80
N SER A 48 -18.12 7.29 14.66
CA SER A 48 -18.19 7.49 16.10
C SER A 48 -16.84 7.92 16.70
N ALA A 49 -15.74 7.29 16.28
CA ALA A 49 -14.40 7.65 16.74
C ALA A 49 -13.97 9.07 16.32
N ILE A 50 -14.43 9.54 15.15
CA ILE A 50 -14.20 10.92 14.70
C ILE A 50 -15.02 11.89 15.56
N GLU A 51 -16.28 11.59 15.80
CA GLU A 51 -17.17 12.42 16.65
C GLU A 51 -16.61 12.58 18.08
N GLU A 52 -15.93 11.56 18.62
CA GLU A 52 -15.25 11.65 19.92
C GLU A 52 -14.17 12.75 19.97
N THR A 53 -13.60 13.16 18.84
CA THR A 53 -12.60 14.25 18.76
C THR A 53 -13.24 15.64 18.74
N GLY A 54 -14.55 15.73 18.54
CA GLY A 54 -15.27 16.98 18.29
C GLY A 54 -15.17 17.48 16.83
N ALA A 55 -14.56 16.73 15.92
CA ALA A 55 -14.55 17.04 14.50
C ALA A 55 -15.96 16.91 13.89
N GLN A 56 -16.24 17.69 12.88
CA GLN A 56 -17.47 17.53 12.09
C GLN A 56 -17.27 16.44 11.05
N VAL A 57 -18.14 15.43 11.06
CA VAL A 57 -18.05 14.31 10.12
C VAL A 57 -19.32 14.17 9.31
N SER A 58 -19.14 14.02 8.00
CA SER A 58 -20.21 13.69 7.05
C SER A 58 -19.91 12.35 6.38
N VAL A 59 -20.96 11.59 6.05
CA VAL A 59 -20.85 10.35 5.28
C VAL A 59 -21.53 10.58 3.94
N LEU A 60 -20.80 10.33 2.86
CA LEU A 60 -21.33 10.40 1.51
C LEU A 60 -21.35 9.00 0.89
N HIS A 61 -22.54 8.53 0.57
CA HIS A 61 -22.73 7.29 -0.18
C HIS A 61 -22.84 7.60 -1.67
N THR A 62 -22.01 6.98 -2.49
CA THR A 62 -22.13 7.02 -3.94
C THR A 62 -22.27 5.62 -4.51
N PRO A 63 -22.91 5.46 -5.68
CA PRO A 63 -22.79 4.20 -6.41
C PRO A 63 -21.34 3.87 -6.70
N HIS A 64 -21.01 2.58 -6.85
CA HIS A 64 -19.69 2.14 -7.24
C HIS A 64 -19.23 2.84 -8.53
N TRP A 65 -18.00 3.34 -8.51
CA TRP A 65 -17.41 4.09 -9.59
C TRP A 65 -16.12 3.42 -10.05
N ASP A 66 -16.15 2.72 -11.15
CA ASP A 66 -15.01 2.01 -11.74
C ASP A 66 -14.13 2.86 -12.67
N LYS A 67 -14.55 4.09 -12.95
CA LYS A 67 -13.93 4.98 -13.94
C LYS A 67 -12.92 5.94 -13.29
N GLN A 68 -11.79 5.41 -12.88
CA GLN A 68 -10.77 6.13 -12.10
C GLN A 68 -10.24 7.43 -12.71
N TYR A 69 -10.38 7.61 -14.02
CA TYR A 69 -9.86 8.77 -14.77
C TYR A 69 -10.95 9.74 -15.23
N GLU A 70 -12.23 9.42 -15.01
CA GLU A 70 -13.35 10.32 -15.30
C GLU A 70 -13.64 11.24 -14.09
N PRO A 71 -14.21 12.44 -14.31
CA PRO A 71 -14.65 13.28 -13.21
C PRO A 71 -15.65 12.55 -12.30
N PRO A 72 -15.55 12.67 -10.98
CA PRO A 72 -16.54 12.09 -10.09
C PRO A 72 -17.90 12.83 -10.22
N PRO A 73 -18.96 12.27 -9.66
CA PRO A 73 -20.24 12.99 -9.62
C PRO A 73 -20.08 14.37 -8.96
N ARG A 74 -20.76 15.41 -9.48
CA ARG A 74 -20.64 16.79 -8.98
C ARG A 74 -20.87 16.94 -7.47
N ALA A 75 -21.77 16.13 -6.90
CA ALA A 75 -22.01 16.13 -5.46
C ALA A 75 -20.77 15.66 -4.68
N PHE A 76 -20.00 14.72 -5.22
CA PHE A 76 -18.76 14.24 -4.62
C PHE A 76 -17.65 15.29 -4.75
N GLU A 77 -17.53 15.95 -5.91
CA GLU A 77 -16.58 17.07 -6.09
C GLU A 77 -16.83 18.16 -5.04
N ALA A 78 -18.07 18.63 -4.90
CA ALA A 78 -18.42 19.66 -3.93
C ALA A 78 -18.16 19.21 -2.46
N ALA A 79 -18.40 17.93 -2.15
CA ALA A 79 -18.11 17.40 -0.81
C ALA A 79 -16.60 17.36 -0.52
N ILE A 80 -15.78 16.99 -1.52
CA ILE A 80 -14.31 17.03 -1.40
C ILE A 80 -13.80 18.46 -1.21
N GLU A 81 -14.38 19.43 -1.90
CA GLU A 81 -14.00 20.85 -1.76
C GLU A 81 -14.30 21.38 -0.36
N GLY A 82 -15.31 20.86 0.29
CA GLY A 82 -15.74 21.28 1.64
C GLY A 82 -15.08 20.54 2.80
N CYS A 83 -14.14 19.60 2.57
CA CYS A 83 -13.52 18.85 3.65
C CYS A 83 -12.00 19.04 3.75
N ASP A 84 -11.49 18.88 4.97
CA ASP A 84 -10.05 18.88 5.29
C ASP A 84 -9.47 17.47 5.22
N VAL A 85 -10.29 16.46 5.55
CA VAL A 85 -9.91 15.04 5.57
C VAL A 85 -10.93 14.23 4.79
N LEU A 86 -10.46 13.43 3.84
CA LEU A 86 -11.25 12.46 3.09
C LEU A 86 -10.83 11.03 3.47
N ILE A 87 -11.77 10.26 3.99
CA ILE A 87 -11.58 8.83 4.30
C ILE A 87 -12.33 7.99 3.26
N GLY A 88 -11.60 7.25 2.43
CA GLY A 88 -12.15 6.29 1.47
C GLY A 88 -12.40 4.93 2.13
N GLN A 89 -13.66 4.50 2.15
CA GLN A 89 -14.07 3.18 2.66
C GLN A 89 -14.45 2.21 1.53
N GLY A 90 -14.76 2.71 0.32
CA GLY A 90 -15.13 1.90 -0.84
C GLY A 90 -13.95 1.27 -1.59
N GLU A 91 -14.24 0.66 -2.74
CA GLU A 91 -13.23 0.09 -3.66
C GLU A 91 -12.55 1.16 -4.53
N TYR A 92 -13.18 2.31 -4.70
CA TYR A 92 -12.67 3.39 -5.52
C TYR A 92 -11.30 3.89 -5.03
N LEU A 93 -10.32 3.82 -5.90
CA LEU A 93 -8.97 4.34 -5.63
C LEU A 93 -8.90 5.83 -5.98
N HIS A 94 -9.31 6.67 -5.05
CA HIS A 94 -9.38 8.14 -5.21
C HIS A 94 -8.06 8.78 -5.68
N THR A 95 -6.93 8.16 -5.38
CA THR A 95 -5.59 8.70 -5.63
C THR A 95 -5.24 8.90 -7.10
N LYS A 96 -6.00 8.32 -8.03
CA LYS A 96 -5.84 8.53 -9.47
C LYS A 96 -6.78 9.60 -10.02
N ASN A 97 -7.71 10.09 -9.21
CA ASN A 97 -8.64 11.11 -9.62
C ASN A 97 -8.02 12.50 -9.57
N HIS A 98 -8.16 13.28 -10.65
CA HIS A 98 -7.59 14.62 -10.75
C HIS A 98 -8.05 15.57 -9.64
N TYR A 99 -9.33 15.54 -9.28
CA TYR A 99 -9.89 16.40 -8.23
C TYR A 99 -9.32 16.10 -6.84
N ILE A 100 -9.10 14.82 -6.56
CA ILE A 100 -8.41 14.40 -5.33
C ILE A 100 -6.96 14.88 -5.35
N GLN A 101 -6.26 14.75 -6.47
CA GLN A 101 -4.88 15.22 -6.61
C GLN A 101 -4.78 16.73 -6.44
N VAL A 102 -5.67 17.50 -7.04
CA VAL A 102 -5.76 18.96 -6.83
C VAL A 102 -6.02 19.28 -5.35
N GLY A 103 -6.96 18.58 -4.72
CA GLY A 103 -7.21 18.71 -3.28
C GLY A 103 -5.96 18.45 -2.44
N LEU A 104 -5.24 17.37 -2.74
CA LEU A 104 -4.02 16.98 -2.04
C LEU A 104 -2.89 18.00 -2.19
N PHE A 105 -2.64 18.49 -3.40
CA PHE A 105 -1.46 19.33 -3.69
C PHE A 105 -1.71 20.82 -3.54
N GLU A 106 -2.91 21.30 -3.82
CA GLU A 106 -3.21 22.73 -3.83
C GLU A 106 -3.92 23.21 -2.56
N ARG A 107 -4.76 22.34 -1.93
CA ARG A 107 -5.58 22.71 -0.77
C ARG A 107 -5.14 22.07 0.53
N GLY A 108 -4.18 21.15 0.49
CA GLY A 108 -3.73 20.43 1.69
C GLY A 108 -4.73 19.39 2.22
N LEU A 109 -5.62 18.88 1.36
CA LEU A 109 -6.53 17.80 1.71
C LEU A 109 -5.73 16.60 2.23
N ILE A 110 -6.14 16.07 3.36
CA ILE A 110 -5.62 14.79 3.89
C ILE A 110 -6.49 13.66 3.34
N TYR A 111 -5.93 12.79 2.52
CA TYR A 111 -6.64 11.62 2.02
C TYR A 111 -6.17 10.34 2.70
N ILE A 112 -7.13 9.54 3.16
CA ILE A 112 -6.90 8.22 3.77
C ILE A 112 -7.68 7.16 3.00
N ASN A 113 -6.99 6.16 2.46
CA ASN A 113 -7.63 4.92 2.06
C ASN A 113 -7.64 3.96 3.27
N ASN A 114 -8.81 3.68 3.81
CA ASN A 114 -8.91 2.66 4.86
C ASN A 114 -8.84 1.27 4.22
N GLU A 115 -7.76 0.54 4.46
CA GLU A 115 -7.57 -0.83 3.98
C GLU A 115 -8.13 -1.87 4.96
N ALA A 116 -8.41 -1.47 6.21
CA ALA A 116 -9.09 -2.31 7.20
C ALA A 116 -10.62 -2.19 7.07
N LYS A 117 -11.17 -2.58 5.90
CA LYS A 117 -12.55 -2.34 5.48
C LYS A 117 -13.60 -3.26 6.10
N THR A 118 -13.21 -4.33 6.78
CA THR A 118 -14.13 -5.29 7.42
C THR A 118 -14.03 -5.22 8.93
N VAL A 119 -15.10 -5.62 9.63
CA VAL A 119 -15.09 -5.75 11.10
C VAL A 119 -13.90 -6.56 11.56
N GLU A 120 -13.65 -7.73 10.94
CA GLU A 120 -12.49 -8.58 11.26
C GLU A 120 -11.17 -7.82 11.12
N ALA A 121 -10.97 -7.11 10.02
CA ALA A 121 -9.72 -6.41 9.75
C ALA A 121 -9.47 -5.28 10.75
N LEU A 122 -10.49 -4.42 10.98
CA LEU A 122 -10.35 -3.25 11.84
C LEU A 122 -10.25 -3.62 13.32
N SER A 123 -10.94 -4.69 13.75
CA SER A 123 -10.90 -5.19 15.14
C SER A 123 -9.68 -6.07 15.44
N SER A 124 -8.95 -6.54 14.44
CA SER A 124 -7.74 -7.34 14.59
C SER A 124 -6.52 -6.51 15.01
N TRP A 125 -5.38 -7.18 15.29
CA TRP A 125 -4.11 -6.51 15.48
C TRP A 125 -3.64 -5.71 14.25
N TYR A 126 -4.13 -6.01 13.05
CA TYR A 126 -3.86 -5.20 11.87
C TYR A 126 -4.42 -3.77 12.02
N GLY A 127 -5.72 -3.62 12.32
CA GLY A 127 -6.35 -2.30 12.50
C GLY A 127 -5.97 -1.60 13.80
N ARG A 128 -5.63 -2.36 14.86
CA ARG A 128 -5.30 -1.83 16.19
C ARG A 128 -3.80 -1.68 16.45
N PHE A 129 -2.96 -1.99 15.47
CA PHE A 129 -1.50 -1.88 15.63
C PHE A 129 -1.10 -0.43 15.92
N PRO A 130 -0.30 -0.17 16.96
CA PRO A 130 0.02 1.19 17.36
C PRO A 130 0.65 2.00 16.22
N ALA A 131 0.05 3.15 15.88
CA ALA A 131 0.52 4.01 14.80
C ALA A 131 1.98 4.48 15.02
N GLU A 132 2.36 4.83 16.26
CA GLU A 132 3.74 5.21 16.61
C GLU A 132 4.72 4.06 16.34
N LEU A 133 4.33 2.82 16.62
CA LEU A 133 5.18 1.66 16.39
C LEU A 133 5.34 1.40 14.88
N LEU A 134 4.26 1.47 14.12
CA LEU A 134 4.32 1.32 12.66
C LEU A 134 5.17 2.43 12.04
N PHE A 135 5.05 3.65 12.55
CA PHE A 135 5.90 4.77 12.14
C PHE A 135 7.39 4.51 12.44
N ALA A 136 7.72 3.98 13.62
CA ALA A 136 9.10 3.65 13.97
C ALA A 136 9.69 2.57 13.04
N ILE A 137 8.91 1.55 12.69
CA ILE A 137 9.30 0.54 11.70
C ILE A 137 9.58 1.20 10.35
N GLY A 138 8.70 2.09 9.92
CA GLY A 138 8.85 2.84 8.68
C GLY A 138 10.11 3.70 8.63
N VAL A 139 10.37 4.48 9.68
CA VAL A 139 11.55 5.33 9.79
C VAL A 139 12.83 4.52 9.67
N VAL A 140 12.96 3.42 10.44
CA VAL A 140 14.14 2.57 10.37
C VAL A 140 14.29 1.90 9.01
N THR A 141 13.17 1.53 8.36
CA THR A 141 13.20 0.98 7.00
C THR A 141 13.78 1.99 6.01
N VAL A 142 13.30 3.24 6.04
CA VAL A 142 13.79 4.31 5.16
C VAL A 142 15.23 4.69 5.47
N GLU A 143 15.62 4.77 6.75
CA GLU A 143 17.01 5.01 7.16
C GLU A 143 17.95 3.94 6.57
N ARG A 144 17.57 2.66 6.63
CA ARG A 144 18.38 1.56 6.06
C ARG A 144 18.40 1.58 4.54
N LEU A 145 17.27 1.89 3.90
CA LEU A 145 17.21 2.03 2.44
C LEU A 145 18.12 3.17 1.97
N GLY A 146 18.07 4.32 2.64
CA GLY A 146 18.88 5.50 2.32
C GLY A 146 20.36 5.40 2.71
N ALA A 147 20.74 4.38 3.48
CA ALA A 147 22.15 4.17 3.89
C ALA A 147 23.02 3.58 2.78
N GLY A 148 22.42 3.02 1.73
CA GLY A 148 23.14 2.43 0.60
C GLY A 148 22.57 2.85 -0.73
N LYS A 149 23.09 2.25 -1.80
CA LYS A 149 22.74 2.60 -3.17
C LYS A 149 22.27 1.40 -3.99
N ASN A 150 22.93 0.25 -3.83
CA ASN A 150 22.69 -0.91 -4.67
C ASN A 150 21.68 -1.84 -4.01
N ILE A 151 20.57 -2.08 -4.68
CA ILE A 151 19.51 -2.96 -4.21
C ILE A 151 19.54 -4.24 -5.03
N ARG A 152 19.41 -5.38 -4.38
CA ARG A 152 19.17 -6.67 -5.00
C ARG A 152 17.96 -7.33 -4.35
N VAL A 153 17.09 -7.87 -5.19
CA VAL A 153 15.93 -8.66 -4.77
C VAL A 153 16.07 -10.06 -5.33
N THR A 154 15.98 -11.06 -4.46
CA THR A 154 16.01 -12.48 -4.86
C THR A 154 14.85 -13.24 -4.23
N THR A 155 14.38 -14.31 -4.90
CA THR A 155 13.41 -15.27 -4.36
C THR A 155 13.81 -16.70 -4.71
N LYS A 156 13.30 -17.67 -3.95
CA LYS A 156 13.50 -19.10 -4.27
C LYS A 156 12.85 -19.51 -5.59
N MET A 157 11.87 -18.75 -6.09
CA MET A 157 11.19 -19.00 -7.37
C MET A 157 11.94 -18.50 -8.59
N GLY A 158 13.10 -17.86 -8.41
CA GLY A 158 13.97 -17.45 -9.51
C GLY A 158 14.01 -15.95 -9.81
N THR A 159 13.40 -15.11 -8.97
CA THR A 159 13.67 -13.66 -9.03
C THR A 159 15.12 -13.42 -8.64
N ASP A 160 15.84 -12.67 -9.47
CA ASP A 160 17.17 -12.11 -9.20
C ASP A 160 17.32 -10.83 -10.02
N ILE A 161 17.04 -9.71 -9.39
CA ILE A 161 17.05 -8.40 -10.04
C ILE A 161 17.86 -7.41 -9.19
N SER A 162 18.67 -6.61 -9.88
CA SER A 162 19.48 -5.55 -9.28
C SER A 162 19.05 -4.19 -9.81
N MET A 163 19.06 -3.19 -8.93
CA MET A 163 18.67 -1.81 -9.23
C MET A 163 19.38 -0.84 -8.32
N THR A 164 19.27 0.44 -8.60
CA THR A 164 19.78 1.49 -7.71
C THR A 164 18.65 2.35 -7.17
N VAL A 165 18.93 3.05 -6.07
CA VAL A 165 18.05 4.06 -5.49
C VAL A 165 18.87 5.33 -5.23
N GLN A 166 18.28 6.50 -5.49
CA GLN A 166 18.93 7.76 -5.12
C GLN A 166 18.88 7.96 -3.59
N THR A 167 20.05 8.11 -3.01
CA THR A 167 20.19 8.36 -1.58
C THR A 167 19.81 9.80 -1.17
N ASN A 168 19.74 10.72 -2.14
CA ASN A 168 19.48 12.16 -1.89
C ASN A 168 18.01 12.56 -2.04
N THR A 169 17.19 11.71 -2.62
CA THR A 169 15.75 11.85 -2.59
C THR A 169 15.24 11.01 -1.46
N LEU A 170 14.20 11.44 -0.79
CA LEU A 170 13.38 10.57 0.06
C LEU A 170 12.74 9.49 -0.84
N GLY A 171 13.58 8.73 -1.53
CA GLY A 171 13.24 7.79 -2.57
C GLY A 171 12.56 6.53 -2.08
N GLY A 172 12.36 6.41 -0.77
CA GLY A 172 11.55 5.38 -0.18
C GLY A 172 10.35 6.02 0.52
N TYR A 173 9.17 5.83 0.00
CA TYR A 173 7.95 6.16 0.73
C TYR A 173 7.62 4.98 1.62
N CYS A 174 7.81 5.15 2.92
CA CYS A 174 7.25 4.23 3.87
C CYS A 174 5.95 4.84 4.40
N TYR A 175 4.83 4.26 4.09
CA TYR A 175 3.58 4.57 4.74
C TYR A 175 3.56 3.84 6.10
N PRO A 176 3.41 4.49 7.21
CA PRO A 176 2.91 5.82 7.50
C PRO A 176 4.03 6.85 7.66
N TYR A 177 4.38 7.57 6.64
CA TYR A 177 5.30 8.70 6.81
C TYR A 177 4.47 9.94 7.22
N ARG A 178 4.99 10.73 8.17
CA ARG A 178 4.36 11.88 8.84
C ARG A 178 3.18 12.51 8.11
N PHE A 179 2.07 12.60 8.83
CA PHE A 179 0.78 13.06 8.33
C PHE A 179 0.59 14.57 8.35
N ASP A 180 1.58 15.30 8.83
CA ASP A 180 1.62 16.75 8.92
C ASP A 180 2.00 17.44 7.60
N THR A 181 2.34 16.66 6.55
CA THR A 181 2.63 17.23 5.23
C THR A 181 1.33 17.29 4.44
N PRO A 182 0.80 18.50 4.13
CA PRO A 182 -0.38 18.67 3.30
C PRO A 182 -0.22 17.97 1.94
N GLY A 183 -1.31 17.46 1.40
CA GLY A 183 -1.32 16.82 0.10
C GLY A 183 -0.77 15.39 0.05
N TYR A 184 -0.47 14.75 1.19
CA TYR A 184 0.10 13.41 1.18
C TYR A 184 -0.97 12.31 1.17
N LYS A 185 -0.83 11.37 0.24
CA LYS A 185 -1.67 10.18 0.11
C LYS A 185 -1.32 9.15 1.19
N LYS A 186 -2.32 8.63 1.88
CA LYS A 186 -2.14 7.73 3.03
C LYS A 186 -3.06 6.51 2.96
N GLY A 187 -2.53 5.35 3.30
CA GLY A 187 -3.30 4.13 3.57
C GLY A 187 -3.35 3.87 5.07
N PHE A 188 -4.48 3.43 5.60
CA PHE A 188 -4.62 2.97 6.98
C PHE A 188 -4.96 1.46 7.00
N PRO A 189 -4.32 0.67 7.86
CA PRO A 189 -3.25 0.98 8.79
C PRO A 189 -1.92 1.34 8.13
N GLY A 190 -1.79 1.19 6.81
CA GLY A 190 -0.56 1.45 6.10
C GLY A 190 0.47 0.33 6.27
N GLY A 191 1.72 0.70 6.29
CA GLY A 191 2.80 -0.26 6.43
C GLY A 191 3.32 -0.79 5.11
N VAL A 192 3.53 0.11 4.15
CA VAL A 192 4.14 -0.20 2.85
C VAL A 192 5.37 0.67 2.67
N ALA A 193 6.50 0.07 2.32
CA ALA A 193 7.68 0.76 1.85
C ALA A 193 7.78 0.64 0.33
N CYS A 194 8.12 1.70 -0.36
CA CYS A 194 8.33 1.69 -1.80
C CYS A 194 9.39 2.68 -2.24
N PHE A 195 9.95 2.44 -3.39
CA PHE A 195 10.80 3.38 -4.12
C PHE A 195 10.60 3.19 -5.62
N HIS A 196 10.91 4.20 -6.41
CA HIS A 196 11.09 4.05 -7.84
C HIS A 196 12.55 3.69 -8.12
N PRO A 197 12.80 2.56 -8.80
CA PRO A 197 14.15 2.17 -9.17
C PRO A 197 14.78 3.16 -10.13
N GLU A 198 16.10 3.32 -10.02
CA GLU A 198 16.91 4.09 -10.96
C GLU A 198 17.84 3.19 -11.77
N ASP A 199 18.36 3.71 -12.85
CA ASP A 199 19.27 2.99 -13.72
C ASP A 199 20.61 2.64 -13.03
N PRO A 200 21.18 1.47 -13.35
CA PRO A 200 20.63 0.43 -14.21
C PRO A 200 19.73 -0.54 -13.44
N VAL A 201 18.64 -1.01 -14.09
CA VAL A 201 17.81 -2.12 -13.59
C VAL A 201 18.03 -3.32 -14.50
N ASN A 202 18.58 -4.40 -13.95
CA ASN A 202 18.90 -5.62 -14.70
C ASN A 202 18.59 -6.87 -13.89
N GLY A 203 18.13 -7.92 -14.55
CA GLY A 203 17.86 -9.22 -13.94
C GLY A 203 16.54 -9.82 -14.34
N VAL A 204 16.02 -10.73 -13.52
CA VAL A 204 14.79 -11.48 -13.79
C VAL A 204 13.83 -11.34 -12.62
N VAL A 205 12.53 -11.19 -12.91
CA VAL A 205 11.44 -11.28 -11.94
C VAL A 205 10.59 -12.50 -12.26
N ALA A 206 10.46 -13.43 -11.32
CA ALA A 206 9.56 -14.58 -11.37
C ALA A 206 8.21 -14.21 -10.75
N VAL A 207 7.30 -13.71 -11.56
CA VAL A 207 5.97 -13.24 -11.15
C VAL A 207 5.09 -14.41 -10.75
N GLN A 208 4.52 -14.37 -9.55
CA GLN A 208 3.63 -15.42 -9.01
C GLN A 208 2.16 -14.99 -8.98
N ALA A 209 1.91 -13.69 -8.90
CA ALA A 209 0.56 -13.12 -9.02
C ALA A 209 0.61 -11.72 -9.63
N MET A 210 -0.54 -11.24 -10.12
CA MET A 210 -0.66 -9.92 -10.73
C MET A 210 -2.06 -9.32 -10.52
N THR A 211 -2.16 -8.00 -10.58
CA THR A 211 -3.47 -7.34 -10.60
C THR A 211 -4.16 -7.55 -11.94
N ARG A 212 -5.50 -7.69 -11.91
CA ARG A 212 -6.32 -7.92 -13.12
C ARG A 212 -6.73 -6.64 -13.87
N GLY A 213 -6.34 -5.47 -13.35
CA GLY A 213 -6.80 -4.17 -13.85
C GLY A 213 -6.50 -3.86 -15.33
N ASN A 214 -5.53 -4.57 -15.94
CA ASN A 214 -5.22 -4.45 -17.37
C ASN A 214 -5.66 -5.69 -18.17
N GLY A 215 -6.70 -6.37 -17.72
CA GLY A 215 -7.24 -7.54 -18.41
C GLY A 215 -6.40 -8.80 -18.28
N ALA A 216 -5.56 -8.91 -17.25
CA ALA A 216 -4.85 -10.14 -16.95
C ALA A 216 -5.85 -11.30 -16.77
N PRO A 217 -5.61 -12.47 -17.38
CA PRO A 217 -6.58 -13.57 -17.42
C PRO A 217 -6.86 -14.16 -16.05
N LYS A 218 -5.88 -14.11 -15.15
CA LYS A 218 -6.00 -14.52 -13.75
C LYS A 218 -5.07 -13.70 -12.85
N ALA A 219 -5.41 -13.63 -11.57
CA ALA A 219 -4.58 -12.91 -10.60
C ALA A 219 -3.42 -13.78 -10.09
N MET A 220 -3.68 -15.04 -9.73
CA MET A 220 -2.66 -15.98 -9.27
C MET A 220 -2.21 -16.89 -10.40
N LEU A 221 -0.91 -17.12 -10.54
CA LEU A 221 -0.30 -17.99 -11.56
C LEU A 221 -0.01 -19.37 -10.96
N ASP A 222 -0.24 -20.44 -11.75
CA ASP A 222 0.12 -21.80 -11.37
C ASP A 222 1.62 -22.05 -11.58
N ARG A 223 2.20 -21.34 -12.53
CA ARG A 223 3.65 -21.31 -12.83
C ARG A 223 4.07 -19.87 -13.05
N PRO A 224 5.28 -19.47 -12.62
CA PRO A 224 5.72 -18.09 -12.76
C PRO A 224 5.70 -17.59 -14.22
N LEU A 225 5.40 -16.30 -14.38
CA LEU A 225 5.75 -15.52 -15.56
C LEU A 225 7.12 -14.89 -15.29
N PHE A 226 8.13 -15.27 -16.06
CA PHE A 226 9.48 -14.69 -15.96
C PHE A 226 9.59 -13.48 -16.86
N LEU A 227 10.02 -12.35 -16.29
CA LEU A 227 10.27 -11.11 -17.00
C LEU A 227 11.76 -10.76 -16.87
N THR A 228 12.47 -10.73 -17.98
CA THR A 228 13.89 -10.34 -18.03
C THR A 228 14.00 -8.84 -18.27
N PHE A 229 14.65 -8.16 -17.34
CA PHE A 229 14.92 -6.73 -17.40
C PHE A 229 16.33 -6.46 -17.90
N ARG A 230 16.45 -5.46 -18.80
CA ARG A 230 17.69 -4.85 -19.21
C ARG A 230 17.48 -3.35 -19.34
N ASP A 231 18.35 -2.58 -18.69
CA ASP A 231 18.28 -1.12 -18.68
C ASP A 231 16.85 -0.62 -18.41
N HIS A 232 16.30 -1.07 -17.27
CA HIS A 232 14.97 -0.68 -16.76
C HIS A 232 13.74 -1.26 -17.48
N ARG A 233 13.93 -1.89 -18.64
CA ARG A 233 12.82 -2.38 -19.48
C ARG A 233 12.76 -3.89 -19.53
N VAL A 234 11.54 -4.42 -19.58
CA VAL A 234 11.36 -5.83 -19.92
C VAL A 234 11.71 -6.04 -21.38
N VAL A 235 12.71 -6.88 -21.64
CA VAL A 235 13.20 -7.23 -22.98
C VAL A 235 12.76 -8.63 -23.41
N GLU A 236 12.45 -9.50 -22.45
CA GLU A 236 12.01 -10.88 -22.70
C GLU A 236 10.97 -11.29 -21.66
N ALA A 237 10.04 -12.14 -22.09
CA ALA A 237 9.02 -12.72 -21.23
C ALA A 237 8.75 -14.15 -21.61
N GLU A 238 8.70 -15.05 -20.62
CA GLU A 238 8.40 -16.47 -20.79
C GLU A 238 7.59 -17.03 -19.61
N GLY A 239 6.88 -18.14 -19.82
CA GLY A 239 6.09 -18.79 -18.77
C GLY A 239 4.59 -18.57 -18.92
N GLU A 240 3.86 -18.59 -17.80
CA GLU A 240 2.42 -18.50 -17.83
C GLU A 240 1.93 -17.08 -18.18
N CYS A 241 0.83 -16.99 -18.93
CA CYS A 241 0.26 -15.72 -19.39
C CYS A 241 1.18 -14.88 -20.32
N VAL A 242 2.21 -15.46 -20.91
CA VAL A 242 3.17 -14.74 -21.77
C VAL A 242 2.47 -14.07 -22.98
N ASP A 243 1.46 -14.70 -23.57
CA ASP A 243 0.75 -14.13 -24.73
C ASP A 243 -0.10 -12.91 -24.32
N TRP A 244 -0.73 -12.95 -23.15
CA TRP A 244 -1.37 -11.77 -22.59
C TRP A 244 -0.34 -10.65 -22.33
N TRP A 245 0.82 -10.98 -21.79
CA TRP A 245 1.90 -10.02 -21.55
C TRP A 245 2.36 -9.34 -22.85
N ARG A 246 2.59 -10.09 -23.90
CA ARG A 246 2.97 -9.55 -25.22
C ARG A 246 1.92 -8.59 -25.76
N GLU A 247 0.65 -8.95 -25.62
CA GLU A 247 -0.47 -8.10 -26.05
C GLU A 247 -0.61 -6.84 -25.17
N PHE A 248 -0.39 -6.95 -23.86
CA PHE A 248 -0.35 -5.81 -22.94
C PHE A 248 0.71 -4.78 -23.37
N ILE A 249 1.94 -5.22 -23.65
CA ILE A 249 3.02 -4.34 -24.12
C ILE A 249 2.69 -3.75 -25.49
N ARG A 250 2.15 -4.55 -26.42
CA ARG A 250 1.79 -4.09 -27.75
C ARG A 250 0.70 -3.00 -27.75
N LYS A 251 -0.23 -3.06 -26.79
CA LYS A 251 -1.30 -2.07 -26.64
C LYS A 251 -0.90 -0.86 -25.81
N GLY A 252 0.14 -1.00 -25.04
CA GLY A 252 0.65 0.03 -24.16
C GLY A 252 1.39 1.14 -24.91
N ASP A 253 2.04 2.00 -24.11
CA ASP A 253 2.96 3.00 -24.62
C ASP A 253 4.42 2.54 -24.45
N GLU A 254 5.37 3.37 -24.84
CA GLU A 254 6.80 3.10 -24.76
C GLU A 254 7.29 2.80 -23.34
N ASN A 255 6.59 3.28 -22.32
CA ASN A 255 6.93 3.09 -20.92
C ASN A 255 6.21 1.92 -20.25
N SER A 256 5.31 1.22 -20.95
CA SER A 256 4.56 0.08 -20.38
C SER A 256 5.44 -1.07 -19.88
N SER A 257 6.66 -1.21 -20.41
CA SER A 257 7.66 -2.20 -19.98
C SER A 257 8.67 -1.67 -18.96
N TRP A 258 8.55 -0.40 -18.56
CA TRP A 258 9.45 0.26 -17.61
C TRP A 258 9.16 -0.17 -16.18
N LEU A 259 10.18 -0.49 -15.39
CA LEU A 259 10.01 -0.75 -13.96
C LEU A 259 9.81 0.58 -13.22
N GLY A 260 8.57 0.86 -12.85
CA GLY A 260 8.18 2.12 -12.22
C GLY A 260 8.29 2.13 -10.70
N GLU A 261 8.14 0.96 -10.07
CA GLU A 261 8.19 0.85 -8.60
C GLU A 261 8.65 -0.52 -8.12
N CYS A 262 9.26 -0.53 -6.94
CA CYS A 262 9.47 -1.70 -6.10
C CYS A 262 8.86 -1.41 -4.72
N MET A 263 7.99 -2.28 -4.24
CA MET A 263 7.20 -2.05 -3.02
C MET A 263 7.11 -3.34 -2.19
N TRP A 264 7.14 -3.20 -0.87
CA TRP A 264 6.94 -4.33 0.06
C TRP A 264 6.23 -3.87 1.31
N GLY A 265 5.60 -4.81 2.01
CA GLY A 265 4.94 -4.54 3.27
C GLY A 265 5.95 -4.38 4.42
N VAL A 266 5.57 -3.54 5.40
CA VAL A 266 6.33 -3.35 6.65
C VAL A 266 5.45 -3.52 7.89
N HIS A 267 4.22 -4.03 7.73
CA HIS A 267 3.27 -4.22 8.81
C HIS A 267 3.31 -5.67 9.32
N PRO A 268 3.88 -5.96 10.51
CA PRO A 268 4.09 -7.34 10.97
C PRO A 268 2.80 -8.12 11.22
N LYS A 269 1.67 -7.42 11.43
CA LYS A 269 0.36 -8.05 11.67
C LYS A 269 -0.56 -8.04 10.45
N ALA A 270 -0.09 -7.61 9.28
CA ALA A 270 -0.85 -7.80 8.05
C ALA A 270 -0.89 -9.28 7.69
N SER A 271 -2.10 -9.84 7.57
CA SER A 271 -2.33 -11.18 7.03
C SER A 271 -2.74 -11.06 5.56
N GLY A 272 -2.61 -12.14 4.79
CA GLY A 272 -3.14 -12.17 3.42
C GLY A 272 -4.66 -12.01 3.38
N GLY A 273 -5.19 -11.52 2.24
CA GLY A 273 -6.62 -11.32 2.00
C GLY A 273 -7.15 -9.93 2.31
N GLY A 274 -8.28 -9.57 1.71
CA GLY A 274 -9.00 -8.32 1.97
C GLY A 274 -8.27 -7.03 1.63
N GLY A 275 -7.34 -7.03 0.67
CA GLY A 275 -6.53 -5.84 0.31
C GLY A 275 -5.28 -5.64 1.15
N ARG A 276 -5.06 -6.45 2.18
CA ARG A 276 -3.96 -6.33 3.16
C ARG A 276 -2.62 -6.88 2.67
N GLY A 277 -2.59 -7.55 1.50
CA GLY A 277 -1.40 -8.20 0.97
C GLY A 277 -0.23 -7.26 0.72
N ALA A 278 -0.50 -6.04 0.24
CA ALA A 278 0.54 -5.05 0.00
C ALA A 278 1.28 -4.61 1.27
N SER A 279 0.62 -4.68 2.44
CA SER A 279 1.22 -4.33 3.74
C SER A 279 1.98 -5.48 4.39
N ASN A 280 1.86 -6.72 3.86
CA ASN A 280 2.54 -7.88 4.42
C ASN A 280 3.96 -8.01 3.86
N PRO A 281 4.99 -8.20 4.73
CA PRO A 281 6.39 -8.31 4.30
C PRO A 281 6.70 -9.49 3.38
N HIS A 282 5.91 -10.58 3.47
CA HIS A 282 6.08 -11.75 2.61
C HIS A 282 5.69 -11.49 1.14
N LEU A 283 4.98 -10.39 0.86
CA LEU A 283 4.52 -10.03 -0.48
C LEU A 283 5.24 -8.77 -0.97
N LEU A 284 6.30 -8.96 -1.74
CA LEU A 284 6.93 -7.87 -2.46
C LEU A 284 6.31 -7.74 -3.85
N HIS A 285 6.10 -6.51 -4.31
CA HIS A 285 5.60 -6.30 -5.65
C HIS A 285 6.39 -5.28 -6.45
N PHE A 286 6.34 -5.47 -7.76
CA PHE A 286 6.90 -4.60 -8.77
C PHE A 286 5.76 -4.00 -9.58
N GLY A 287 5.81 -2.69 -9.84
CA GLY A 287 4.90 -1.99 -10.71
C GLY A 287 5.57 -1.59 -12.01
N LEU A 288 4.94 -1.93 -13.13
CA LEU A 288 5.41 -1.55 -14.46
C LEU A 288 4.62 -0.36 -14.99
N GLY A 289 5.31 0.53 -15.66
CA GLY A 289 4.74 1.68 -16.34
C GLY A 289 4.92 2.98 -15.53
N ASN A 290 3.85 3.42 -14.86
CA ASN A 290 3.83 4.73 -14.20
C ASN A 290 4.58 4.75 -12.87
N SER A 291 5.51 5.71 -12.67
CA SER A 291 6.20 5.96 -11.41
C SER A 291 5.85 7.28 -10.73
N ILE A 292 5.05 8.15 -11.39
CA ILE A 292 4.77 9.52 -10.92
C ILE A 292 4.12 9.52 -9.53
N ALA A 293 3.24 8.54 -9.24
CA ALA A 293 2.56 8.45 -7.95
C ALA A 293 3.54 8.26 -6.76
N TYR A 294 4.77 7.85 -7.04
CA TYR A 294 5.83 7.57 -6.05
C TYR A 294 7.03 8.51 -6.21
N GLY A 295 6.82 9.65 -6.89
CA GLY A 295 7.85 10.67 -7.08
C GLY A 295 8.86 10.37 -8.20
N GLY A 296 8.66 9.30 -8.96
CA GLY A 296 9.47 8.99 -10.13
C GLY A 296 9.10 9.85 -11.35
N PRO A 297 9.97 9.92 -12.35
CA PRO A 297 9.79 10.78 -13.51
C PRO A 297 8.95 10.17 -14.64
N THR A 298 8.64 8.88 -14.59
CA THR A 298 8.10 8.15 -15.73
C THR A 298 6.57 8.13 -15.70
N PHE A 299 5.97 8.70 -16.75
CA PHE A 299 4.54 8.57 -17.03
C PHE A 299 4.31 7.42 -18.01
N SER A 300 3.29 6.61 -17.76
CA SER A 300 2.72 5.63 -18.68
C SER A 300 1.22 5.60 -18.55
N LYS A 301 0.53 5.29 -19.65
CA LYS A 301 -0.92 5.02 -19.65
C LYS A 301 -1.28 3.72 -18.95
N THR A 302 -0.29 2.87 -18.70
CA THR A 302 -0.45 1.57 -18.07
C THR A 302 0.23 1.55 -16.71
N TRP A 303 -0.34 0.73 -15.80
CA TRP A 303 0.28 0.40 -14.53
C TRP A 303 -0.10 -1.03 -14.17
N GLN A 304 0.87 -1.94 -14.23
CA GLN A 304 0.68 -3.36 -13.94
C GLN A 304 1.47 -3.73 -12.69
N VAL A 305 0.77 -4.19 -11.67
CA VAL A 305 1.39 -4.66 -10.42
C VAL A 305 1.54 -6.18 -10.45
N MET A 306 2.73 -6.63 -10.09
CA MET A 306 3.14 -8.04 -10.08
C MET A 306 3.74 -8.39 -8.72
N PHE A 307 3.43 -9.57 -8.22
CA PHE A 307 3.81 -10.00 -6.87
C PHE A 307 4.78 -11.18 -6.90
N VAL A 308 5.70 -11.16 -5.95
CA VAL A 308 6.61 -12.27 -5.61
C VAL A 308 6.53 -12.53 -4.12
N GLU A 309 6.68 -13.79 -3.72
CA GLU A 309 6.66 -14.23 -2.31
C GLU A 309 8.06 -14.36 -1.74
N ASP A 310 8.16 -14.19 -0.41
CA ASP A 310 9.33 -14.51 0.41
C ASP A 310 10.63 -13.95 -0.17
N ALA A 311 10.57 -12.67 -0.58
CA ALA A 311 11.74 -12.01 -1.15
C ALA A 311 12.82 -11.74 -0.09
N THR A 312 14.08 -11.90 -0.50
CA THR A 312 15.21 -11.28 0.18
C THR A 312 15.57 -10.01 -0.56
N LEU A 313 15.45 -8.87 0.12
CA LEU A 313 15.85 -7.55 -0.39
C LEU A 313 17.02 -7.04 0.41
N THR A 314 18.12 -6.75 -0.28
CA THR A 314 19.35 -6.22 0.32
C THR A 314 19.68 -4.84 -0.22
N VAL A 315 20.28 -4.01 0.63
CA VAL A 315 20.87 -2.72 0.25
C VAL A 315 22.36 -2.78 0.54
N ASP A 316 23.20 -2.68 -0.49
CA ASP A 316 24.66 -2.89 -0.43
C ASP A 316 25.04 -4.16 0.36
N GLY A 317 24.25 -5.24 0.19
CA GLY A 317 24.44 -6.54 0.85
C GLY A 317 23.79 -6.69 2.23
N TYR A 318 23.28 -5.62 2.83
CA TYR A 318 22.58 -5.69 4.13
C TYR A 318 21.09 -5.95 3.92
N PRO A 319 20.49 -6.98 4.52
CA PRO A 319 19.09 -7.31 4.30
C PRO A 319 18.15 -6.32 5.01
N ILE A 320 17.13 -5.85 4.28
CA ILE A 320 15.93 -5.21 4.80
C ILE A 320 14.82 -6.27 4.95
N LEU A 321 14.67 -7.12 3.92
CA LEU A 321 13.88 -8.33 3.96
C LEU A 321 14.80 -9.55 3.83
N GLN A 322 14.50 -10.59 4.56
CA GLN A 322 15.16 -11.89 4.43
C GLN A 322 14.10 -13.00 4.40
N ASP A 323 13.95 -13.66 3.26
CA ASP A 323 12.90 -14.68 3.04
C ASP A 323 11.51 -14.18 3.51
N GLY A 324 11.13 -12.95 3.12
CA GLY A 324 9.86 -12.32 3.50
C GLY A 324 9.81 -11.74 4.92
N LEU A 325 10.86 -11.87 5.71
CA LEU A 325 10.90 -11.36 7.08
C LEU A 325 11.62 -10.01 7.17
N LEU A 326 11.00 -9.05 7.84
CA LEU A 326 11.57 -7.72 8.10
C LEU A 326 12.68 -7.78 9.14
N THR A 327 13.91 -7.51 8.76
CA THR A 327 15.05 -7.49 9.67
C THR A 327 15.04 -6.25 10.58
N VAL A 328 14.38 -5.17 10.15
CA VAL A 328 14.27 -3.91 10.92
C VAL A 328 13.52 -4.06 12.23
N LEU A 329 12.70 -5.10 12.40
CA LEU A 329 11.97 -5.35 13.66
C LEU A 329 12.89 -5.69 14.84
N ALA A 330 14.11 -6.15 14.56
CA ALA A 330 15.14 -6.39 15.59
C ALA A 330 15.87 -5.10 16.00
N ASP A 331 15.62 -3.96 15.32
CA ASP A 331 16.31 -2.71 15.62
C ASP A 331 15.95 -2.19 17.02
N PRO A 332 16.94 -1.77 17.84
CA PRO A 332 16.69 -1.25 19.19
C PRO A 332 15.69 -0.09 19.25
N LYS A 333 15.66 0.80 18.23
CA LYS A 333 14.69 1.92 18.16
C LYS A 333 13.26 1.38 18.04
N VAL A 334 13.03 0.39 17.16
CA VAL A 334 11.72 -0.24 16.97
C VAL A 334 11.29 -0.96 18.24
N ARG A 335 12.17 -1.78 18.83
CA ARG A 335 11.88 -2.52 20.06
C ARG A 335 11.59 -1.62 21.26
N ALA A 336 12.28 -0.50 21.37
CA ALA A 336 12.03 0.49 22.43
C ALA A 336 10.64 1.12 22.32
N VAL A 337 10.14 1.37 21.09
CA VAL A 337 8.77 1.85 20.88
C VAL A 337 7.77 0.74 21.17
N ALA A 338 8.01 -0.49 20.71
CA ALA A 338 7.14 -1.63 20.99
C ALA A 338 6.91 -1.85 22.49
N ALA A 339 7.98 -1.73 23.29
CA ALA A 339 7.92 -1.89 24.75
C ALA A 339 6.97 -0.90 25.47
N LYS A 340 6.59 0.21 24.82
CA LYS A 340 5.59 1.14 25.36
C LYS A 340 4.16 0.60 25.29
N TYR A 341 3.92 -0.37 24.40
CA TYR A 341 2.59 -0.90 24.07
C TYR A 341 2.36 -2.34 24.52
N GLY A 342 3.40 -3.06 24.89
CA GLY A 342 3.33 -4.43 25.32
C GLY A 342 4.63 -5.19 25.16
N ASP A 343 4.56 -6.53 25.10
CA ASP A 343 5.72 -7.37 24.83
C ASP A 343 6.21 -7.15 23.38
N PRO A 344 7.46 -6.69 23.19
CA PRO A 344 8.01 -6.50 21.85
C PRO A 344 8.05 -7.78 21.00
N ASP A 345 8.26 -8.96 21.60
CA ASP A 345 8.32 -10.21 20.84
C ASP A 345 6.94 -10.61 20.32
N GLU A 346 5.88 -10.36 21.11
CA GLU A 346 4.51 -10.57 20.67
C GLU A 346 4.11 -9.54 19.59
N LEU A 347 4.31 -8.25 19.87
CA LEU A 347 3.91 -7.16 18.95
C LEU A 347 4.62 -7.23 17.61
N LEU A 348 5.91 -7.56 17.61
CA LEU A 348 6.74 -7.56 16.39
C LEU A 348 6.80 -8.93 15.70
N SER A 349 6.15 -9.98 16.24
CA SER A 349 6.03 -11.26 15.54
C SER A 349 5.27 -11.06 14.21
N GLN A 350 5.82 -11.61 13.12
CA GLN A 350 5.25 -11.45 11.79
C GLN A 350 4.28 -12.57 11.47
N LEU A 351 3.18 -12.22 10.80
CA LEU A 351 2.22 -13.18 10.29
C LEU A 351 2.63 -13.59 8.87
N PRO A 352 2.64 -14.89 8.55
CA PRO A 352 2.90 -15.33 7.20
C PRO A 352 1.75 -14.91 6.27
N ALA A 353 2.06 -14.70 5.00
CA ALA A 353 1.08 -14.53 3.94
C ALA A 353 1.62 -15.07 2.62
N THR A 354 0.73 -15.56 1.77
CA THR A 354 1.05 -16.06 0.45
C THR A 354 0.23 -15.32 -0.62
N VAL A 355 0.67 -15.39 -1.88
CA VAL A 355 -0.16 -14.90 -3.01
C VAL A 355 -1.50 -15.64 -3.05
N LYS A 356 -1.56 -16.89 -2.57
CA LYS A 356 -2.81 -17.65 -2.47
C LYS A 356 -3.77 -17.03 -1.46
N ASP A 357 -3.27 -16.58 -0.31
CA ASP A 357 -4.11 -15.92 0.71
C ASP A 357 -4.66 -14.59 0.17
N GLN A 358 -3.88 -13.89 -0.65
CA GLN A 358 -4.27 -12.60 -1.22
C GLN A 358 -5.17 -12.72 -2.45
N PHE A 359 -4.94 -13.71 -3.32
CA PHE A 359 -5.55 -13.80 -4.65
C PHE A 359 -6.35 -15.07 -4.91
N GLY A 360 -6.23 -16.11 -4.07
CA GLY A 360 -6.81 -17.44 -4.31
C GLY A 360 -8.33 -17.55 -4.24
N GLY A 361 -9.03 -16.50 -3.82
CA GLY A 361 -10.50 -16.43 -3.75
C GLY A 361 -11.14 -15.52 -4.82
N LYS A 362 -10.40 -15.08 -5.83
CA LYS A 362 -10.86 -14.08 -6.83
C LYS A 362 -10.89 -14.64 -8.23
#